data_d56dbd1dc7bf4ebf5e966607d8e4ffba
#
_entry.id   d56dbd1dc7bf4ebf5e966607d8e4ffba
#
_cell.length_a   1.000
_cell.length_b   1.000
_cell.length_c   1.000
_cell.angle_alpha   90.00
_cell.angle_beta   90.00
_cell.angle_gamma   90.00
#
_symmetry.space_group_name_H-M   'P 1'
#
loop_
_entity.id
_entity.type
_entity.pdbx_description
1 polymer ?
#
loop_
_entity_poly.entity_id
_entity_poly.type
_entity_poly.pdbx_seq_one_letter_code
_entity_poly.pdbx_strand_id
1 'polypeptide(L)'
;MADLETCVIAGVDPGATIGWAVVVIPRHWLAGGTVRRELADVAACGSTREPREAVDALLGRGVERAYVERARGGAYGLARVGPLLDAAWLGGWMAAEIGREVPLTVGVPAGDWRTVVCGRPSASDAMVADALASWARLPRRTNAHVRDAIGCAIGGAVIGRRAR
;
A
#
# COMPACT_ATOMS: atom_id res chain seq x y z
N MET A 1 -14.40 12.89 24.51
CA MET A 1 -13.84 12.61 23.18
C MET A 1 -13.23 11.22 23.30
N ALA A 2 -13.79 10.22 22.60
CA ALA A 2 -13.14 8.93 22.55
C ALA A 2 -11.77 9.14 21.87
N ASP A 3 -10.70 8.73 22.56
CA ASP A 3 -9.38 8.60 21.95
C ASP A 3 -9.56 7.70 20.73
N LEU A 4 -9.52 8.31 19.54
CA LEU A 4 -9.55 7.55 18.29
C LEU A 4 -8.22 6.79 18.23
N GLU A 5 -8.25 5.56 18.76
CA GLU A 5 -7.10 4.67 18.62
C GLU A 5 -6.73 4.62 17.14
N THR A 6 -5.54 5.03 16.84
CA THR A 6 -4.98 4.97 15.48
C THR A 6 -4.13 3.71 15.31
N CYS A 7 -3.94 3.31 14.06
CA CYS A 7 -3.04 2.25 13.66
C CYS A 7 -2.09 2.79 12.59
N VAL A 8 -0.82 2.52 12.76
CA VAL A 8 0.20 2.87 11.77
C VAL A 8 0.38 1.70 10.80
N ILE A 9 0.11 1.95 9.54
CA ILE A 9 0.24 0.95 8.48
C ILE A 9 1.25 1.38 7.42
N ALA A 10 1.85 0.44 6.75
CA ALA A 10 2.75 0.70 5.62
C ALA A 10 2.19 0.13 4.32
N GLY A 11 2.54 0.76 3.21
CA GLY A 11 2.31 0.26 1.87
C GLY A 11 3.55 0.34 1.02
N VAL A 12 3.72 -0.63 0.13
CA VAL A 12 4.86 -0.71 -0.80
C VAL A 12 4.35 -1.09 -2.18
N ASP A 13 4.80 -0.34 -3.19
CA ASP A 13 4.67 -0.66 -4.62
C ASP A 13 6.06 -1.07 -5.15
N PRO A 14 6.36 -2.38 -5.24
CA PRO A 14 7.65 -2.87 -5.71
C PRO A 14 7.74 -2.84 -7.24
N GLY A 15 8.78 -2.21 -7.76
CA GLY A 15 9.05 -2.09 -9.18
C GLY A 15 10.44 -1.54 -9.44
N ALA A 16 10.76 -1.15 -10.69
CA ALA A 16 12.02 -0.49 -11.03
C ALA A 16 12.21 0.84 -10.27
N THR A 17 11.12 1.49 -9.93
CA THR A 17 11.03 2.54 -8.91
C THR A 17 10.08 2.03 -7.84
N ILE A 18 10.54 1.99 -6.62
CA ILE A 18 9.79 1.48 -5.47
C ILE A 18 9.11 2.65 -4.79
N GLY A 19 7.77 2.61 -4.73
CA GLY A 19 6.99 3.53 -3.89
C GLY A 19 6.83 2.95 -2.48
N TRP A 20 6.90 3.80 -1.48
CA TRP A 20 6.61 3.42 -0.11
C TRP A 20 5.83 4.52 0.62
N ALA A 21 5.02 4.12 1.58
CA ALA A 21 4.24 5.05 2.39
C ALA A 21 4.00 4.50 3.80
N VAL A 22 4.00 5.39 4.78
CA VAL A 22 3.53 5.15 6.14
C VAL A 22 2.26 5.97 6.34
N VAL A 23 1.18 5.30 6.68
CA VAL A 23 -0.16 5.87 6.76
C VAL A 23 -0.75 5.61 8.13
N VAL A 24 -1.29 6.64 8.75
CA VAL A 24 -2.02 6.54 10.01
C VAL A 24 -3.50 6.49 9.70
N ILE A 25 -4.16 5.42 10.14
CA ILE A 25 -5.59 5.21 9.94
C ILE A 25 -6.30 5.08 11.29
N PRO A 26 -7.59 5.43 11.37
CA PRO A 26 -8.42 5.09 12.52
C PRO A 26 -8.48 3.57 12.71
N ARG A 27 -8.26 3.07 13.89
CA ARG A 27 -8.22 1.62 14.18
C ARG A 27 -9.54 0.90 13.86
N HIS A 28 -10.66 1.62 13.95
CA HIS A 28 -11.96 1.05 13.57
C HIS A 28 -12.07 0.68 12.08
N TRP A 29 -11.21 1.21 11.21
CA TRP A 29 -11.14 0.75 9.82
C TRP A 29 -10.77 -0.73 9.71
N LEU A 30 -9.94 -1.22 10.63
CA LEU A 30 -9.54 -2.63 10.70
C LEU A 30 -10.65 -3.52 11.28
N ALA A 31 -11.55 -2.96 12.09
CA ALA A 31 -12.61 -3.68 12.80
C ALA A 31 -13.94 -3.76 12.04
N GLY A 32 -14.05 -3.18 10.87
CA GLY A 32 -15.30 -3.22 10.10
C GLY A 32 -16.20 -2.00 10.22
N GLY A 33 -15.75 -0.95 10.87
CA GLY A 33 -16.45 0.33 10.95
C GLY A 33 -16.64 1.03 9.60
N THR A 34 -17.56 2.00 9.54
CA THR A 34 -17.84 2.76 8.32
C THR A 34 -16.68 3.71 8.02
N VAL A 35 -15.95 3.48 6.96
CA VAL A 35 -14.73 4.20 6.56
C VAL A 35 -14.97 5.66 6.10
N ARG A 36 -16.22 6.13 6.04
CA ARG A 36 -16.59 7.28 5.21
C ARG A 36 -16.50 8.68 5.84
N ARG A 37 -15.99 8.87 7.05
CA ARG A 37 -15.98 10.21 7.68
C ARG A 37 -14.61 10.75 8.07
N GLU A 38 -13.59 9.93 8.09
CA GLU A 38 -12.26 10.33 8.52
C GLU A 38 -11.26 10.01 7.42
N LEU A 39 -10.38 10.95 7.14
CA LEU A 39 -9.30 10.73 6.19
C LEU A 39 -8.09 10.13 6.91
N ALA A 40 -7.41 9.21 6.26
CA ALA A 40 -6.11 8.75 6.69
C ALA A 40 -5.08 9.88 6.59
N ASP A 41 -4.07 9.85 7.46
CA ASP A 41 -2.93 10.77 7.38
C ASP A 41 -1.70 10.06 6.82
N VAL A 42 -1.10 10.62 5.78
CA VAL A 42 0.17 10.13 5.25
C VAL A 42 1.30 10.72 6.08
N ALA A 43 1.82 9.94 7.03
CA ALA A 43 2.85 10.37 7.95
C ALA A 43 4.23 10.50 7.29
N ALA A 44 4.53 9.61 6.33
CA ALA A 44 5.74 9.65 5.51
C ALA A 44 5.51 8.89 4.21
N CYS A 45 6.19 9.31 3.15
CA CYS A 45 6.18 8.59 1.88
C CYS A 45 7.37 8.99 1.03
N GLY A 46 7.72 8.17 0.07
CA GLY A 46 8.79 8.44 -0.87
C GLY A 46 8.91 7.38 -1.95
N SER A 47 9.88 7.56 -2.81
CA SER A 47 10.25 6.57 -3.81
C SER A 47 11.77 6.47 -3.95
N THR A 48 12.25 5.27 -4.21
CA THR A 48 13.68 4.98 -4.40
C THR A 48 13.85 3.85 -5.42
N ARG A 49 15.06 3.64 -5.90
CA ARG A 49 15.43 2.46 -6.70
C ARG A 49 16.13 1.41 -5.84
N GLU A 50 16.46 1.75 -4.60
CA GLU A 50 17.19 0.88 -3.68
C GLU A 50 16.20 0.20 -2.72
N PRO A 51 15.98 -1.12 -2.85
CA PRO A 51 15.00 -1.83 -2.04
C PRO A 51 15.24 -1.71 -0.54
N ARG A 52 16.51 -1.71 -0.13
CA ARG A 52 16.87 -1.60 1.29
C ARG A 52 16.48 -0.25 1.86
N GLU A 53 16.68 0.85 1.12
CA GLU A 53 16.25 2.17 1.56
C GLU A 53 14.74 2.25 1.79
N ALA A 54 13.94 1.61 0.92
CA ALA A 54 12.50 1.57 1.10
C ALA A 54 12.10 0.80 2.37
N VAL A 55 12.74 -0.34 2.64
CA VAL A 55 12.51 -1.12 3.87
C VAL A 55 12.91 -0.30 5.09
N ASP A 56 14.11 0.26 5.11
CA ASP A 56 14.63 1.04 6.25
C ASP A 56 13.79 2.30 6.50
N ALA A 57 13.24 2.91 5.44
CA ALA A 57 12.34 4.06 5.57
C ALA A 57 11.00 3.72 6.25
N LEU A 58 10.57 2.46 6.23
CA LEU A 58 9.34 2.00 6.90
C LEU A 58 9.60 1.55 8.34
N LEU A 59 10.73 0.86 8.55
CA LEU A 59 11.09 0.33 9.86
C LEU A 59 11.42 1.47 10.85
N GLY A 60 11.19 1.24 12.12
CA GLY A 60 11.42 2.25 13.16
C GLY A 60 10.35 3.36 13.24
N ARG A 61 9.27 3.28 12.46
CA ARG A 61 8.15 4.24 12.48
C ARG A 61 6.90 3.72 13.20
N GLY A 62 7.04 2.68 13.99
CA GLY A 62 5.92 2.10 14.74
C GLY A 62 4.87 1.43 13.85
N VAL A 63 5.25 0.93 12.68
CA VAL A 63 4.36 0.24 11.75
C VAL A 63 3.85 -1.05 12.39
N GLU A 64 2.54 -1.17 12.49
CA GLU A 64 1.87 -2.34 13.06
C GLU A 64 1.49 -3.37 11.98
N ARG A 65 1.26 -2.90 10.75
CA ARG A 65 0.88 -3.74 9.61
C ARG A 65 1.52 -3.23 8.33
N ALA A 66 1.93 -4.12 7.47
CA ALA A 66 2.49 -3.76 6.17
C ALA A 66 1.75 -4.47 5.03
N TYR A 67 1.57 -3.77 3.94
CA TYR A 67 0.92 -4.26 2.73
C TYR A 67 1.86 -4.04 1.55
N VAL A 68 2.28 -5.14 0.92
CA VAL A 68 3.19 -5.11 -0.23
C VAL A 68 2.40 -5.48 -1.47
N GLU A 69 2.40 -4.61 -2.48
CA GLU A 69 1.72 -4.90 -3.74
C GLU A 69 2.33 -6.15 -4.37
N ARG A 70 1.47 -7.08 -4.79
CA ARG A 70 1.86 -8.26 -5.55
C ARG A 70 1.55 -8.06 -7.02
N ALA A 71 2.54 -8.31 -7.85
CA ALA A 71 2.30 -8.48 -9.27
C ALA A 71 1.27 -9.59 -9.50
N ARG A 72 0.22 -9.30 -10.26
CA ARG A 72 -0.80 -10.28 -10.63
C ARG A 72 -0.35 -10.98 -11.91
N GLY A 73 -0.22 -12.30 -11.86
CA GLY A 73 -0.12 -13.10 -13.08
C GLY A 73 -1.37 -12.87 -13.92
N GLY A 74 -1.19 -12.37 -15.14
CA GLY A 74 -2.25 -12.16 -16.14
C GLY A 74 -1.72 -12.57 -17.50
N ALA A 75 -2.56 -12.54 -18.54
CA ALA A 75 -2.16 -12.78 -19.92
C ALA A 75 -1.31 -11.62 -20.45
N TYR A 76 -0.12 -11.46 -19.90
CA TYR A 76 0.89 -10.56 -20.44
C TYR A 76 1.62 -11.28 -21.58
N GLY A 77 1.84 -10.58 -22.70
CA GLY A 77 2.68 -11.12 -23.76
C GLY A 77 4.08 -11.45 -23.24
N LEU A 78 4.77 -12.40 -23.86
CA LEU A 78 6.09 -12.92 -23.45
C LEU A 78 7.13 -11.82 -23.15
N ALA A 79 7.06 -10.68 -23.82
CA ALA A 79 7.96 -9.53 -23.61
C ALA A 79 7.83 -8.87 -22.21
N ARG A 80 6.77 -9.17 -21.45
CA ARG A 80 6.54 -8.60 -20.11
C ARG A 80 6.76 -9.60 -18.96
N VAL A 81 7.11 -10.83 -19.27
CA VAL A 81 7.31 -11.87 -18.25
C VAL A 81 8.52 -11.56 -17.37
N GLY A 82 9.64 -11.15 -17.93
CA GLY A 82 10.83 -10.79 -17.17
C GLY A 82 10.58 -9.71 -16.11
N PRO A 83 10.15 -8.50 -16.52
CA PRO A 83 9.82 -7.43 -15.56
C PRO A 83 8.77 -7.81 -14.52
N LEU A 84 7.81 -8.68 -14.88
CA LEU A 84 6.80 -9.18 -13.94
C LEU A 84 7.42 -10.12 -12.90
N LEU A 85 8.33 -11.02 -13.32
CA LEU A 85 9.04 -11.91 -12.39
C LEU A 85 9.96 -11.11 -11.46
N ASP A 86 10.67 -10.11 -11.98
CA ASP A 86 11.52 -9.24 -11.18
C ASP A 86 10.71 -8.49 -10.12
N ALA A 87 9.56 -7.93 -10.48
CA ALA A 87 8.67 -7.26 -9.54
C ALA A 87 8.08 -8.24 -8.49
N ALA A 88 7.72 -9.45 -8.90
CA ALA A 88 7.21 -10.48 -8.00
C ALA A 88 8.29 -10.95 -7.01
N TRP A 89 9.52 -11.16 -7.49
CA TRP A 89 10.66 -11.51 -6.65
C TRP A 89 11.00 -10.41 -5.64
N LEU A 90 11.10 -9.17 -6.13
CA LEU A 90 11.37 -7.99 -5.32
C LEU A 90 10.29 -7.80 -4.23
N GLY A 91 9.02 -7.90 -4.61
CA GLY A 91 7.90 -7.81 -3.67
C GLY A 91 7.94 -8.91 -2.61
N GLY A 92 8.28 -10.14 -2.98
CA GLY A 92 8.45 -11.25 -2.05
C GLY A 92 9.61 -11.03 -1.07
N TRP A 93 10.76 -10.55 -1.57
CA TRP A 93 11.91 -10.20 -0.74
C TRP A 93 11.58 -9.08 0.24
N MET A 94 10.97 -7.99 -0.23
CA MET A 94 10.58 -6.87 0.64
C MET A 94 9.57 -7.29 1.70
N ALA A 95 8.59 -8.11 1.35
CA ALA A 95 7.62 -8.64 2.31
C ALA A 95 8.31 -9.50 3.39
N ALA A 96 9.32 -10.30 3.03
CA ALA A 96 10.08 -11.08 3.98
C ALA A 96 10.94 -10.21 4.90
N GLU A 97 11.63 -9.19 4.37
CA GLU A 97 12.45 -8.28 5.16
C GLU A 97 11.60 -7.45 6.14
N ILE A 98 10.50 -6.87 5.65
CA ILE A 98 9.57 -6.10 6.50
C ILE A 98 8.94 -7.02 7.55
N GLY A 99 8.56 -8.24 7.17
CA GLY A 99 7.91 -9.22 8.04
C GLY A 99 8.75 -9.69 9.23
N ARG A 100 10.07 -9.44 9.23
CA ARG A 100 10.94 -9.70 10.40
C ARG A 100 10.62 -8.80 11.58
N GLU A 101 10.20 -7.55 11.32
CA GLU A 101 9.89 -6.55 12.35
C GLU A 101 8.40 -6.24 12.42
N VAL A 102 7.67 -6.39 11.33
CA VAL A 102 6.22 -6.18 11.23
C VAL A 102 5.54 -7.52 11.00
N PRO A 103 5.10 -8.23 12.05
CA PRO A 103 4.57 -9.60 11.93
C PRO A 103 3.35 -9.72 11.02
N LEU A 104 2.54 -8.67 10.93
CA LEU A 104 1.41 -8.64 10.00
C LEU A 104 1.80 -7.96 8.68
N THR A 105 2.58 -8.65 7.88
CA THR A 105 2.96 -8.25 6.52
C THR A 105 2.22 -9.12 5.51
N VAL A 106 1.46 -8.47 4.60
CA VAL A 106 0.56 -9.15 3.66
C VAL A 106 0.80 -8.69 2.23
N GLY A 107 0.88 -9.64 1.31
CA GLY A 107 0.89 -9.34 -0.12
C GLY A 107 -0.52 -9.02 -0.65
N VAL A 108 -0.69 -7.89 -1.32
CA VAL A 108 -1.98 -7.41 -1.85
C VAL A 108 -1.92 -7.28 -3.37
N PRO A 109 -2.78 -7.99 -4.13
CA PRO A 109 -2.84 -7.82 -5.57
C PRO A 109 -3.28 -6.41 -5.98
N ALA A 110 -2.61 -5.83 -6.99
CA ALA A 110 -2.89 -4.47 -7.47
C ALA A 110 -4.38 -4.24 -7.79
N GLY A 111 -5.01 -5.18 -8.48
CA GLY A 111 -6.43 -5.09 -8.82
C GLY A 111 -7.36 -5.10 -7.61
N ASP A 112 -6.95 -5.72 -6.52
CA ASP A 112 -7.80 -5.86 -5.33
C ASP A 112 -7.83 -4.54 -4.55
N TRP A 113 -6.68 -3.92 -4.27
CA TRP A 113 -6.67 -2.63 -3.60
C TRP A 113 -7.26 -1.52 -4.47
N ARG A 114 -7.02 -1.54 -5.81
CA ARG A 114 -7.64 -0.60 -6.75
C ARG A 114 -9.16 -0.73 -6.77
N THR A 115 -9.68 -1.94 -6.68
CA THR A 115 -11.14 -2.16 -6.57
C THR A 115 -11.70 -1.52 -5.31
N VAL A 116 -11.00 -1.61 -4.18
CA VAL A 116 -11.43 -0.99 -2.91
C VAL A 116 -11.37 0.53 -2.98
N VAL A 117 -10.25 1.08 -3.43
CA VAL A 117 -9.98 2.53 -3.41
C VAL A 117 -10.69 3.25 -4.54
N CYS A 118 -10.68 2.69 -5.75
CA CYS A 118 -11.15 3.33 -6.98
C CYS A 118 -12.46 2.74 -7.52
N GLY A 119 -12.99 1.67 -6.93
CA GLY A 119 -14.19 0.98 -7.40
C GLY A 119 -13.95 0.05 -8.60
N ARG A 120 -12.73 -0.06 -9.13
CA ARG A 120 -12.40 -0.91 -10.30
C ARG A 120 -10.95 -1.36 -10.32
N PRO A 121 -10.66 -2.61 -10.77
CA PRO A 121 -9.30 -3.17 -10.74
C PRO A 121 -8.34 -2.54 -11.75
N SER A 122 -8.84 -1.94 -12.82
CA SER A 122 -8.07 -1.35 -13.92
C SER A 122 -8.07 0.19 -13.87
N ALA A 123 -8.06 0.77 -12.68
CA ALA A 123 -7.98 2.22 -12.53
C ALA A 123 -6.66 2.77 -13.08
N SER A 124 -6.74 3.87 -13.85
CA SER A 124 -5.57 4.61 -14.31
C SER A 124 -4.94 5.41 -13.17
N ASP A 125 -3.69 5.88 -13.36
CA ASP A 125 -2.99 6.70 -12.37
C ASP A 125 -3.76 7.99 -12.01
N ALA A 126 -4.46 8.59 -12.97
CA ALA A 126 -5.32 9.75 -12.72
C ALA A 126 -6.50 9.38 -11.82
N MET A 127 -7.15 8.24 -12.10
CA MET A 127 -8.27 7.76 -11.26
C MET A 127 -7.80 7.40 -9.84
N VAL A 128 -6.60 6.83 -9.71
CA VAL A 128 -6.00 6.55 -8.39
C VAL A 128 -5.77 7.85 -7.64
N ALA A 129 -5.19 8.87 -8.30
CA ALA A 129 -4.95 10.18 -7.68
C ALA A 129 -6.24 10.82 -7.18
N ASP A 130 -7.28 10.84 -8.00
CA ASP A 130 -8.59 11.43 -7.65
C ASP A 130 -9.28 10.65 -6.52
N ALA A 131 -9.26 9.31 -6.60
CA ALA A 131 -9.88 8.48 -5.58
C ALA A 131 -9.19 8.63 -4.22
N LEU A 132 -7.85 8.64 -4.19
CA LEU A 132 -7.08 8.76 -2.94
C LEU A 132 -7.37 10.05 -2.18
N ALA A 133 -7.74 11.13 -2.85
CA ALA A 133 -8.10 12.38 -2.19
C ALA A 133 -9.33 12.24 -1.27
N SER A 134 -10.18 11.23 -1.51
CA SER A 134 -11.32 10.91 -0.64
C SER A 134 -10.98 9.94 0.50
N TRP A 135 -9.79 9.36 0.51
CA TRP A 135 -9.33 8.39 1.51
C TRP A 135 -8.26 8.93 2.44
N ALA A 136 -7.41 9.85 1.94
CA ALA A 136 -6.25 10.32 2.68
C ALA A 136 -5.93 11.79 2.41
N ARG A 137 -5.29 12.43 3.39
CA ARG A 137 -4.64 13.73 3.21
C ARG A 137 -3.30 13.50 2.52
N LEU A 138 -3.29 13.74 1.21
CA LEU A 138 -2.10 13.51 0.40
C LEU A 138 -1.08 14.63 0.54
N PRO A 139 0.22 14.33 0.57
CA PRO A 139 1.28 15.33 0.42
C PRO A 139 1.15 16.07 -0.92
N ARG A 140 1.61 17.32 -0.95
CA ARG A 140 1.50 18.19 -2.15
C ARG A 140 2.18 17.60 -3.40
N ARG A 141 3.21 16.77 -3.23
CA ARG A 141 3.94 16.14 -4.34
C ARG A 141 4.03 14.64 -4.10
N THR A 142 3.33 13.89 -4.93
CA THR A 142 3.40 12.43 -4.98
C THR A 142 3.51 11.99 -6.44
N ASN A 143 4.42 11.05 -6.73
CA ASN A 143 4.45 10.35 -8.03
C ASN A 143 3.48 9.15 -8.03
N ALA A 144 3.35 8.46 -9.17
CA ALA A 144 2.46 7.32 -9.31
C ALA A 144 2.79 6.20 -8.30
N HIS A 145 4.07 5.85 -8.15
CA HIS A 145 4.51 4.78 -7.24
C HIS A 145 4.19 5.07 -5.77
N VAL A 146 4.35 6.33 -5.35
CA VAL A 146 3.96 6.74 -3.99
C VAL A 146 2.45 6.64 -3.80
N ARG A 147 1.65 7.04 -4.79
CA ARG A 147 0.19 6.91 -4.74
C ARG A 147 -0.26 5.45 -4.71
N ASP A 148 0.37 4.59 -5.49
CA ASP A 148 0.09 3.15 -5.49
C ASP A 148 0.45 2.53 -4.13
N ALA A 149 1.56 2.93 -3.51
CA ALA A 149 1.91 2.50 -2.16
C ALA A 149 0.88 2.95 -1.10
N ILE A 150 0.41 4.21 -1.17
CA ILE A 150 -0.67 4.70 -0.29
C ILE A 150 -1.97 3.91 -0.52
N GLY A 151 -2.34 3.70 -1.78
CA GLY A 151 -3.51 2.91 -2.17
C GLY A 151 -3.44 1.47 -1.70
N CYS A 152 -2.26 0.85 -1.82
CA CYS A 152 -1.99 -0.51 -1.34
C CYS A 152 -2.13 -0.61 0.19
N ALA A 153 -1.62 0.38 0.95
CA ALA A 153 -1.78 0.44 2.40
C ALA A 153 -3.26 0.50 2.80
N ILE A 154 -3.99 1.46 2.26
CA ILE A 154 -5.41 1.70 2.58
C ILE A 154 -6.27 0.52 2.12
N GLY A 155 -6.15 0.12 0.86
CA GLY A 155 -6.92 -0.99 0.30
C GLY A 155 -6.62 -2.31 0.99
N GLY A 156 -5.35 -2.58 1.32
CA GLY A 156 -4.92 -3.75 2.07
C GLY A 156 -5.52 -3.81 3.48
N ALA A 157 -5.57 -2.67 4.19
CA ALA A 157 -6.20 -2.57 5.50
C ALA A 157 -7.71 -2.89 5.44
N VAL A 158 -8.40 -2.39 4.42
CA VAL A 158 -9.83 -2.65 4.20
C VAL A 158 -10.10 -4.09 3.77
N ILE A 159 -9.25 -4.70 2.93
CA ILE A 159 -9.37 -6.09 2.48
C ILE A 159 -9.13 -7.06 3.64
N GLY A 160 -8.08 -6.85 4.42
CA GLY A 160 -7.72 -7.71 5.56
C GLY A 160 -8.83 -7.85 6.60
N ARG A 161 -9.77 -6.93 6.60
CA ARG A 161 -11.00 -6.93 7.39
C ARG A 161 -12.01 -7.99 6.92
N ARG A 162 -12.09 -8.24 5.58
CA ARG A 162 -13.09 -9.16 4.98
C ARG A 162 -12.68 -10.63 5.10
N ALA A 163 -11.45 -10.90 5.45
CA ALA A 163 -10.87 -12.26 5.53
C ALA A 163 -10.90 -12.89 6.93
N ARG A 164 -11.61 -12.25 7.89
CA ARG A 164 -11.75 -12.75 9.28
C ARG A 164 -13.17 -13.22 9.57
#